data_1c52689b18c7408fd70aea0fc1c12a3d
#
_entry.id   1c52689b18c7408fd70aea0fc1c12a3d
#
_cell.length_a   1.000
_cell.length_b   1.000
_cell.length_c   1.000
_cell.angle_alpha   90.00
_cell.angle_beta   90.00
_cell.angle_gamma   90.00
#
_symmetry.space_group_name_H-M   'P 1'
#
loop_
_entity.id
_entity.type
_entity.pdbx_description
1 polymer ?
#
loop_
_entity_poly.entity_id
_entity_poly.type
_entity_poly.pdbx_seq_one_letter_code
_entity_poly.pdbx_strand_id
1 'polypeptide(L)' 'METIKIIIPERMIGERLDASLSKMLPDYSRSKISLWIKAGDALINEKIFKPKDKSNGTEIVCL' A
#
# COMPACT_ATOMS: atom_id res chain seq x y z
N MET A 1 -9.71 13.68 10.61
CA MET A 1 -9.03 12.98 9.51
C MET A 1 -9.43 11.51 9.52
N GLU A 2 -9.87 11.02 8.39
CA GLU A 2 -10.25 9.62 8.29
C GLU A 2 -9.03 8.75 8.03
N THR A 3 -8.94 7.65 8.74
CA THR A 3 -7.90 6.66 8.50
C THR A 3 -8.50 5.55 7.64
N ILE A 4 -7.87 5.30 6.51
CA ILE A 4 -8.26 4.20 5.63
C ILE A 4 -7.43 2.99 5.99
N LYS A 5 -8.10 1.88 6.26
CA LYS A 5 -7.42 0.63 6.61
C LYS A 5 -7.88 -0.45 5.64
N ILE A 6 -6.94 -1.04 4.94
CA ILE A 6 -7.22 -2.08 3.94
C ILE A 6 -6.26 -3.25 4.12
N ILE A 7 -6.67 -4.40 3.61
CA ILE A 7 -5.86 -5.62 3.66
C ILE A 7 -5.54 -6.03 2.22
N ILE A 8 -4.25 -6.23 1.93
CA ILE A 8 -3.82 -6.68 0.60
C ILE A 8 -4.17 -8.16 0.46
N PRO A 9 -4.94 -8.53 -0.59
CA PRO A 9 -5.35 -9.93 -0.76
C PRO A 9 -4.19 -10.81 -1.23
N GLU A 10 -4.29 -12.10 -0.93
CA GLU A 10 -3.28 -13.10 -1.31
C GLU A 10 -3.00 -13.14 -2.80
N ARG A 11 -4.00 -12.87 -3.64
CA ARG A 11 -3.83 -12.87 -5.10
C ARG A 11 -2.82 -11.84 -5.59
N MET A 12 -2.45 -10.88 -4.72
CA MET A 12 -1.49 -9.84 -5.06
C MET A 12 -0.08 -10.13 -4.53
N ILE A 13 0.16 -11.34 -4.04
CA ILE A 13 1.51 -11.74 -3.61
C ILE A 13 2.50 -11.57 -4.75
N GLY A 14 3.65 -10.95 -4.45
CA GLY A 14 4.70 -10.73 -5.42
C GLY A 14 4.54 -9.45 -6.23
N GLU A 15 3.42 -8.75 -6.14
CA GLU A 15 3.24 -7.46 -6.79
C GLU A 15 3.88 -6.36 -5.93
N ARG A 16 4.35 -5.30 -6.60
CA ARG A 16 4.89 -4.13 -5.88
C ARG A 16 3.77 -3.50 -5.05
N LEU A 17 4.13 -2.97 -3.89
CA LEU A 17 3.15 -2.34 -3.00
C LEU A 17 2.43 -1.17 -3.66
N ASP A 18 3.16 -0.32 -4.40
CA ASP A 18 2.55 0.80 -5.10
C ASP A 18 1.55 0.33 -6.16
N ALA A 19 1.87 -0.75 -6.88
CA ALA A 19 0.97 -1.30 -7.88
C ALA A 19 -0.26 -1.93 -7.24
N SER A 20 -0.07 -2.72 -6.19
CA SER A 20 -1.18 -3.36 -5.47
C SER A 20 -2.16 -2.32 -4.92
N LEU A 21 -1.63 -1.31 -4.24
CA LEU A 21 -2.45 -0.28 -3.64
C LEU A 21 -3.17 0.58 -4.68
N SER A 22 -2.53 0.84 -5.82
CA SER A 22 -3.19 1.62 -6.87
C SER A 22 -4.38 0.88 -7.47
N LYS A 23 -4.32 -0.45 -7.53
CA LYS A 23 -5.44 -1.26 -7.98
C LYS A 23 -6.58 -1.27 -6.95
N MET A 24 -6.25 -1.27 -5.67
CA MET A 24 -7.22 -1.29 -4.58
C MET A 24 -7.83 0.08 -4.32
N LEU A 25 -7.12 1.14 -4.64
CA LEU A 25 -7.53 2.52 -4.41
C LEU A 25 -7.55 3.31 -5.73
N PRO A 26 -8.52 3.03 -6.61
CA PRO A 26 -8.55 3.63 -7.94
C PRO A 26 -8.77 5.15 -7.95
N ASP A 27 -9.23 5.72 -6.84
CA ASP A 27 -9.42 7.16 -6.71
C ASP A 27 -8.11 7.93 -6.57
N TYR A 28 -7.01 7.23 -6.35
CA TYR A 28 -5.70 7.84 -6.14
C TYR A 28 -4.71 7.38 -7.20
N SER A 29 -3.84 8.28 -7.63
CA SER A 29 -2.81 7.93 -8.62
C SER A 29 -1.74 7.07 -7.96
N ARG A 30 -1.07 6.24 -8.78
CA ARG A 30 0.03 5.41 -8.32
C ARG A 30 1.18 6.28 -7.76
N SER A 31 1.43 7.42 -8.40
CA SER A 31 2.45 8.36 -7.93
C SER A 31 2.16 8.87 -6.53
N LYS A 32 0.90 9.19 -6.27
CA LYS A 32 0.48 9.66 -4.95
C LYS A 32 0.64 8.58 -3.90
N ILE A 33 0.24 7.36 -4.23
CA ILE A 33 0.39 6.21 -3.33
C ILE A 33 1.86 5.96 -3.03
N SER A 34 2.74 6.04 -4.04
CA SER A 34 4.17 5.88 -3.85
C SER A 34 4.74 6.92 -2.89
N LEU A 35 4.29 8.18 -3.01
CA LEU A 35 4.71 9.23 -2.10
C LEU A 35 4.28 8.95 -0.67
N TRP A 36 3.07 8.47 -0.48
CA TRP A 36 2.56 8.12 0.85
C TRP A 36 3.38 7.00 1.49
N ILE A 37 3.73 5.98 0.71
CA ILE A 37 4.54 4.86 1.21
C ILE A 37 5.92 5.35 1.64
N LYS A 38 6.57 6.15 0.80
CA LYS A 38 7.90 6.70 1.09
C LYS A 38 7.91 7.59 2.32
N ALA A 39 6.89 8.44 2.44
CA ALA A 39 6.81 9.42 3.52
C ALA A 39 6.39 8.80 4.86
N GLY A 40 5.91 7.55 4.86
CA GLY A 40 5.39 6.93 6.05
C GLY A 40 3.93 7.29 6.33
N ASP A 41 3.27 7.97 5.41
CA ASP A 41 1.84 8.28 5.52
C ASP A 41 1.00 7.03 5.26
N ALA A 42 1.53 6.07 4.52
CA ALA A 42 0.93 4.75 4.34
C ALA A 42 1.80 3.73 5.07
N LEU A 43 1.32 3.22 6.18
CA LEU A 43 2.04 2.20 6.96
C LEU A 43 1.54 0.81 6.59
N ILE A 44 2.47 -0.09 6.37
CA ILE A 44 2.17 -1.47 6.02
C ILE A 44 2.61 -2.35 7.19
N ASN A 45 1.66 -3.03 7.84
CA ASN A 45 1.91 -3.76 9.08
C ASN A 45 2.58 -2.87 10.14
N GLU A 46 2.15 -1.60 10.19
CA GLU A 46 2.66 -0.59 11.13
C GLU A 46 4.11 -0.20 10.90
N LYS A 47 4.65 -0.48 9.71
CA LYS A 47 6.04 -0.17 9.35
C LYS A 47 6.10 0.62 8.06
N ILE A 48 7.19 1.36 7.87
CA ILE A 48 7.44 2.09 6.63
C ILE A 48 8.12 1.15 5.65
N PHE A 49 7.49 0.98 4.49
CA PHE A 49 8.03 0.17 3.39
C PHE A 49 8.46 1.09 2.25
N LYS A 50 9.11 0.51 1.26
CA LYS A 50 9.42 1.20 0.00
C LYS A 50 8.35 0.86 -1.03
N PRO A 51 8.00 1.80 -1.94
CA PRO A 51 6.98 1.51 -2.96
C PRO A 51 7.28 0.30 -3.82
N LYS A 52 8.56 0.03 -4.04
CA LYS A 52 9.02 -1.11 -4.85
C LYS A 52 9.02 -2.44 -4.12
N ASP A 53 8.85 -2.43 -2.80
CA ASP A 53 8.79 -3.66 -2.03
C ASP A 53 7.60 -4.49 -2.48
N LYS A 54 7.77 -5.81 -2.48
CA LYS A 54 6.74 -6.72 -2.94
C LYS A 54 5.87 -7.17 -1.78
N SER A 55 4.58 -7.35 -2.08
CA SER A 55 3.62 -7.84 -1.11
C SER A 55 3.83 -9.32 -0.82
N ASN A 56 3.71 -9.70 0.45
CA ASN A 56 3.69 -11.11 0.86
C ASN A 56 2.25 -11.64 1.03
N GLY A 57 1.27 -10.78 0.77
CA GLY A 57 -0.13 -11.10 0.98
C GLY A 57 -0.58 -10.80 2.40
N THR A 58 -1.85 -10.47 2.56
CA THR A 58 -2.48 -10.21 3.85
C THR A 58 -1.87 -9.10 4.71
N GLU A 59 -1.04 -8.22 4.11
CA GLU A 59 -0.55 -7.05 4.83
C GLU A 59 -1.70 -6.08 5.13
N ILE A 60 -1.66 -5.48 6.31
CA ILE A 60 -2.63 -4.46 6.70
C ILE A 60 -2.02 -3.10 6.40
N VAL A 61 -2.71 -2.32 5.58
CA VAL A 61 -2.26 -0.99 5.16
C VAL A 61 -3.12 0.07 5.83
N CYS A 62 -2.47 1.01 6.51
CA CYS A 62 -3.12 2.17 7.11
C CYS A 62 -2.67 3.44 6.40
N LEU A 63 -3.61 4.21 5.92
CA LEU A 63 -3.36 5.47 5.23
C LEU A 63 -3.76 6.66 6.06
#